data_bbb9f4233ee97c4cffefa685e31701be
#
_entry.id   bbb9f4233ee97c4cffefa685e31701be
#
_cell.length_a   1.000
_cell.length_b   1.000
_cell.length_c   1.000
_cell.angle_alpha   90.00
_cell.angle_beta   90.00
_cell.angle_gamma   90.00
#
_symmetry.space_group_name_H-M   'P 1'
#
loop_
_entity.id
_entity.type
_entity.pdbx_description
1 polymer ?
#
loop_
_entity_poly.entity_id
_entity_poly.type
_entity_poly.pdbx_seq_one_letter_code
_entity_poly.pdbx_strand_id
1 'polypeptide(L)'
;MKYFRLILILLVLCFAGHPLCAMHLECGGQGKAARPIRILLTGDSLMEALGPQMQKAMSGYENITLIPIGKRSTGLSRPDYYNWPKVLEENLQQHHPHIVVMWVGTNDPQGIYGKKGLGEPCSKEWLKAYTYKLMEIAGLCQKHHARLIFMGPPVMDEEPLNTQLLKITDIMRRTCKHYKLGFIDTRPLLADRQGKYIHRATMPDGKVKDIRWKDRVHITGDGNILIMQKLLPY
;
A
#
# COMPACT_ATOMS: atom_id res chain seq x y z
N MET A 1 16.16 -13.32 14.82
CA MET A 1 15.76 -14.09 13.62
C MET A 1 14.51 -14.98 13.78
N LYS A 2 14.13 -15.47 14.98
CA LYS A 2 12.93 -16.32 15.17
C LYS A 2 11.58 -15.56 15.11
N TYR A 3 11.56 -14.27 15.37
CA TYR A 3 10.31 -13.46 15.47
C TYR A 3 9.81 -12.89 14.15
N PHE A 4 10.63 -12.84 13.11
CA PHE A 4 10.26 -12.33 11.79
C PHE A 4 9.26 -13.26 11.03
N ARG A 5 9.21 -14.55 11.38
CA ARG A 5 8.24 -15.51 10.80
C ARG A 5 6.78 -15.25 11.20
N LEU A 6 6.54 -14.60 12.34
CA LEU A 6 5.18 -14.40 12.87
C LEU A 6 4.44 -13.21 12.20
N ILE A 7 5.11 -12.34 11.54
CA ILE A 7 4.68 -10.97 11.29
C ILE A 7 4.06 -10.78 9.91
N LEU A 8 4.56 -11.47 8.90
CA LEU A 8 3.88 -11.52 7.60
C LEU A 8 2.53 -12.24 7.74
N ILE A 9 2.42 -13.12 8.75
CA ILE A 9 1.18 -13.81 9.16
C ILE A 9 0.19 -12.80 9.76
N LEU A 10 0.63 -11.78 10.49
CA LEU A 10 -0.24 -10.75 11.07
C LEU A 10 -0.80 -9.77 10.04
N LEU A 11 -0.07 -9.42 8.97
CA LEU A 11 -0.64 -8.72 7.81
C LEU A 11 -1.74 -9.55 7.11
N VAL A 12 -1.67 -10.88 7.24
CA VAL A 12 -2.68 -11.82 6.74
C VAL A 12 -3.81 -12.04 7.75
N LEU A 13 -3.56 -11.97 9.07
CA LEU A 13 -4.50 -12.38 10.13
C LEU A 13 -5.21 -11.23 10.86
N CYS A 14 -4.73 -10.00 10.85
CA CYS A 14 -5.37 -8.88 11.55
C CYS A 14 -6.75 -8.45 11.00
N PHE A 15 -7.29 -9.16 10.02
CA PHE A 15 -8.62 -8.88 9.46
C PHE A 15 -9.53 -10.12 9.39
N ALA A 16 -9.35 -11.07 10.30
CA ALA A 16 -10.19 -12.28 10.38
C ALA A 16 -11.52 -11.98 11.08
N GLY A 17 -12.48 -11.51 10.32
CA GLY A 17 -13.91 -11.51 10.68
C GLY A 17 -14.75 -12.42 9.80
N HIS A 18 -14.18 -13.51 9.24
CA HIS A 18 -14.96 -14.54 8.55
C HIS A 18 -14.40 -15.92 8.90
N PRO A 19 -15.28 -16.94 9.05
CA PRO A 19 -14.85 -18.33 9.25
C PRO A 19 -14.36 -18.87 7.91
N LEU A 20 -13.15 -18.52 7.54
CA LEU A 20 -12.40 -19.18 6.48
C LEU A 20 -11.32 -19.98 7.15
N CYS A 21 -11.47 -21.28 6.99
CA CYS A 21 -10.51 -22.33 7.21
C CYS A 21 -9.26 -21.89 7.95
N ALA A 22 -9.22 -22.13 9.25
CA ALA A 22 -8.03 -21.97 10.06
C ALA A 22 -6.89 -22.72 9.35
N MET A 23 -6.03 -22.00 8.62
CA MET A 23 -4.72 -22.53 8.31
C MET A 23 -3.98 -22.57 9.64
N HIS A 24 -4.15 -23.68 10.37
CA HIS A 24 -3.28 -24.04 11.45
C HIS A 24 -1.87 -24.12 10.89
N LEU A 25 -1.08 -23.10 11.16
CA LEU A 25 0.37 -23.18 11.12
C LEU A 25 0.75 -23.90 12.42
N GLU A 26 0.64 -25.24 12.40
CA GLU A 26 1.20 -26.08 13.45
C GLU A 26 2.73 -25.88 13.44
N CYS A 27 3.23 -25.20 14.47
CA CYS A 27 4.63 -25.24 14.84
C CYS A 27 4.91 -26.62 15.44
N GLY A 28 5.50 -27.51 14.67
CA GLY A 28 6.02 -28.77 15.18
C GLY A 28 5.48 -30.00 14.47
N GLY A 29 5.97 -30.25 13.26
CA GLY A 29 5.77 -31.49 12.53
C GLY A 29 6.65 -31.52 11.30
N GLN A 30 7.47 -32.53 11.18
CA GLN A 30 8.35 -32.75 10.04
C GLN A 30 7.58 -32.69 8.70
N GLY A 31 8.00 -31.86 7.75
CA GLY A 31 7.92 -32.25 6.34
C GLY A 31 6.83 -31.66 5.46
N LYS A 32 6.07 -30.61 5.84
CA LYS A 32 5.29 -29.85 4.81
C LYS A 32 5.99 -28.53 4.49
N ALA A 33 6.60 -28.44 3.31
CA ALA A 33 7.09 -27.19 2.79
C ALA A 33 5.97 -26.14 2.85
N ALA A 34 6.25 -24.99 3.49
CA ALA A 34 5.29 -23.91 3.58
C ALA A 34 4.85 -23.51 2.15
N ARG A 35 3.56 -23.38 1.91
CA ARG A 35 3.04 -22.99 0.58
C ARG A 35 3.64 -21.66 0.16
N PRO A 36 4.13 -21.53 -1.08
CA PRO A 36 4.70 -20.28 -1.55
C PRO A 36 3.64 -19.18 -1.60
N ILE A 37 3.97 -18.01 -1.05
CA ILE A 37 3.12 -16.82 -1.06
C ILE A 37 3.70 -15.81 -2.05
N ARG A 38 2.92 -15.43 -3.05
CA ARG A 38 3.26 -14.37 -4.01
C ARG A 38 2.53 -13.09 -3.65
N ILE A 39 3.27 -12.00 -3.53
CA ILE A 39 2.75 -10.67 -3.17
C ILE A 39 3.13 -9.70 -4.28
N LEU A 40 2.14 -9.12 -4.94
CA LEU A 40 2.31 -8.08 -5.93
C LEU A 40 2.32 -6.71 -5.22
N LEU A 41 3.44 -5.98 -5.35
CA LEU A 41 3.63 -4.65 -4.80
C LEU A 41 3.46 -3.63 -5.92
N THR A 42 2.37 -2.87 -5.91
CA THR A 42 1.96 -2.00 -7.02
C THR A 42 1.58 -0.61 -6.52
N GLY A 43 1.72 0.40 -7.36
CA GLY A 43 1.39 1.77 -6.97
C GLY A 43 2.28 2.83 -7.62
N ASP A 44 2.29 4.03 -7.04
CA ASP A 44 3.01 5.19 -7.57
C ASP A 44 4.51 5.18 -7.25
N SER A 45 5.16 6.36 -7.30
CA SER A 45 6.58 6.51 -7.01
C SER A 45 6.99 6.06 -5.60
N LEU A 46 6.07 6.09 -4.65
CA LEU A 46 6.35 5.65 -3.29
C LEU A 46 6.51 4.12 -3.24
N MET A 47 5.67 3.37 -3.95
CA MET A 47 5.82 1.92 -4.09
C MET A 47 6.98 1.55 -5.01
N GLU A 48 7.25 2.34 -6.07
CA GLU A 48 8.43 2.15 -6.93
C GLU A 48 9.73 2.19 -6.11
N ALA A 49 9.80 3.06 -5.08
CA ALA A 49 10.95 3.15 -4.20
C ALA A 49 10.97 2.08 -3.09
N LEU A 50 9.82 1.77 -2.50
CA LEU A 50 9.70 0.83 -1.39
C LEU A 50 9.80 -0.64 -1.84
N GLY A 51 9.16 -0.99 -2.96
CA GLY A 51 9.01 -2.37 -3.43
C GLY A 51 10.34 -3.13 -3.56
N PRO A 52 11.35 -2.61 -4.28
CA PRO A 52 12.65 -3.27 -4.40
C PRO A 52 13.38 -3.44 -3.06
N GLN A 53 13.22 -2.50 -2.14
CA GLN A 53 13.83 -2.60 -0.80
C GLN A 53 13.15 -3.68 0.04
N MET A 54 11.80 -3.78 -0.03
CA MET A 54 11.07 -4.89 0.58
C MET A 54 11.48 -6.22 -0.01
N GLN A 55 11.60 -6.32 -1.33
CA GLN A 55 12.04 -7.54 -2.01
C GLN A 55 13.43 -7.96 -1.52
N LYS A 56 14.38 -7.04 -1.44
CA LYS A 56 15.71 -7.29 -0.89
C LYS A 56 15.67 -7.71 0.58
N ALA A 57 14.89 -7.04 1.41
CA ALA A 57 14.77 -7.36 2.83
C ALA A 57 14.15 -8.75 3.07
N MET A 58 13.30 -9.21 2.15
CA MET A 58 12.60 -10.49 2.24
C MET A 58 13.30 -11.63 1.47
N SER A 59 14.45 -11.40 0.84
CA SER A 59 15.15 -12.40 0.00
C SER A 59 15.57 -13.68 0.73
N GLY A 60 15.69 -13.65 2.07
CA GLY A 60 15.97 -14.82 2.91
C GLY A 60 14.76 -15.70 3.23
N TYR A 61 13.56 -15.35 2.73
CA TYR A 61 12.33 -16.12 2.97
C TYR A 61 11.93 -16.88 1.70
N GLU A 62 12.37 -18.13 1.58
CA GLU A 62 12.20 -18.97 0.36
C GLU A 62 10.74 -19.17 -0.03
N ASN A 63 9.81 -19.14 0.92
CA ASN A 63 8.38 -19.32 0.67
C ASN A 63 7.64 -18.02 0.34
N ILE A 64 8.35 -16.86 0.21
CA ILE A 64 7.74 -15.57 -0.07
C ILE A 64 8.37 -14.96 -1.31
N THR A 65 7.55 -14.63 -2.29
CA THR A 65 7.97 -13.93 -3.51
C THR A 65 7.31 -12.57 -3.55
N LEU A 66 8.10 -11.50 -3.54
CA LEU A 66 7.65 -10.13 -3.75
C LEU A 66 7.87 -9.74 -5.21
N ILE A 67 6.85 -9.15 -5.84
CA ILE A 67 6.85 -8.73 -7.24
C ILE A 67 6.58 -7.22 -7.29
N PRO A 68 7.63 -6.37 -7.30
CA PRO A 68 7.47 -4.93 -7.34
C PRO A 68 7.22 -4.43 -8.77
N ILE A 69 6.12 -3.71 -8.96
CA ILE A 69 5.72 -3.05 -10.22
C ILE A 69 5.28 -1.61 -10.02
N GLY A 70 5.87 -0.88 -9.09
CA GLY A 70 5.60 0.53 -8.91
C GLY A 70 5.91 1.36 -10.16
N LYS A 71 5.15 2.44 -10.39
CA LYS A 71 5.33 3.36 -11.53
C LYS A 71 5.14 4.80 -11.09
N ARG A 72 6.22 5.59 -11.13
CA ARG A 72 6.22 7.01 -10.74
C ARG A 72 5.19 7.84 -11.49
N SER A 73 4.73 8.91 -10.84
CA SER A 73 3.79 9.90 -11.38
C SER A 73 2.43 9.33 -11.78
N THR A 74 2.06 8.15 -11.30
CA THR A 74 0.78 7.50 -11.60
C THR A 74 -0.20 7.58 -10.43
N GLY A 75 -1.47 7.35 -10.73
CA GLY A 75 -2.57 7.30 -9.77
C GLY A 75 -3.81 6.70 -10.43
N LEU A 76 -4.90 6.62 -9.70
CA LEU A 76 -6.17 6.07 -10.21
C LEU A 76 -7.01 7.11 -10.94
N SER A 77 -6.75 8.42 -10.73
CA SER A 77 -7.50 9.51 -11.35
C SER A 77 -7.17 9.73 -12.85
N ARG A 78 -6.02 9.25 -13.32
CA ARG A 78 -5.50 9.49 -14.67
C ARG A 78 -5.26 8.20 -15.47
N PRO A 79 -6.32 7.41 -15.78
CA PRO A 79 -6.19 6.20 -16.59
C PRO A 79 -5.75 6.45 -18.05
N ASP A 80 -5.88 7.69 -18.53
CA ASP A 80 -5.37 8.17 -19.81
C ASP A 80 -3.83 8.21 -19.84
N TYR A 81 -3.21 8.54 -18.73
CA TYR A 81 -1.75 8.55 -18.56
C TYR A 81 -1.21 7.17 -18.24
N TYR A 82 -1.82 6.47 -17.29
CA TYR A 82 -1.43 5.12 -16.90
C TYR A 82 -2.64 4.32 -16.40
N ASN A 83 -2.98 3.28 -17.13
CA ASN A 83 -4.18 2.49 -16.85
C ASN A 83 -3.89 1.38 -15.85
N TRP A 84 -3.94 1.72 -14.54
CA TRP A 84 -3.73 0.75 -13.46
C TRP A 84 -4.64 -0.47 -13.54
N PRO A 85 -5.96 -0.38 -13.81
CA PRO A 85 -6.81 -1.56 -14.00
C PRO A 85 -6.26 -2.55 -15.02
N LYS A 86 -5.85 -2.06 -16.20
CA LYS A 86 -5.26 -2.91 -17.26
C LYS A 86 -3.96 -3.56 -16.81
N VAL A 87 -3.03 -2.76 -16.30
CA VAL A 87 -1.71 -3.25 -15.83
C VAL A 87 -1.86 -4.23 -14.68
N LEU A 88 -2.78 -3.96 -13.76
CA LEU A 88 -3.07 -4.88 -12.66
C LEU A 88 -3.60 -6.22 -13.18
N GLU A 89 -4.57 -6.21 -14.11
CA GLU A 89 -5.12 -7.44 -14.67
C GLU A 89 -4.07 -8.29 -15.37
N GLU A 90 -3.20 -7.68 -16.18
CA GLU A 90 -2.07 -8.36 -16.84
C GLU A 90 -1.15 -9.04 -15.81
N ASN A 91 -0.82 -8.35 -14.71
CA ASN A 91 0.05 -8.90 -13.66
C ASN A 91 -0.66 -9.95 -12.79
N LEU A 92 -1.97 -9.82 -12.57
CA LEU A 92 -2.77 -10.85 -11.91
C LEU A 92 -2.78 -12.15 -12.71
N GLN A 93 -2.91 -12.04 -14.05
CA GLN A 93 -2.87 -13.19 -14.96
C GLN A 93 -1.46 -13.81 -15.05
N GLN A 94 -0.43 -12.99 -15.11
CA GLN A 94 0.95 -13.46 -15.28
C GLN A 94 1.50 -14.10 -14.00
N HIS A 95 1.27 -13.50 -12.85
CA HIS A 95 1.95 -13.85 -11.60
C HIS A 95 1.08 -14.65 -10.64
N HIS A 96 -0.24 -14.65 -10.82
CA HIS A 96 -1.21 -15.28 -9.91
C HIS A 96 -0.91 -14.96 -8.44
N PRO A 97 -0.81 -13.67 -8.04
CA PRO A 97 -0.46 -13.31 -6.68
C PRO A 97 -1.57 -13.70 -5.70
N HIS A 98 -1.20 -14.07 -4.49
CA HIS A 98 -2.15 -14.31 -3.42
C HIS A 98 -2.58 -13.00 -2.73
N ILE A 99 -1.68 -12.01 -2.75
CA ILE A 99 -1.89 -10.70 -2.13
C ILE A 99 -1.43 -9.62 -3.12
N VAL A 100 -2.23 -8.57 -3.24
CA VAL A 100 -1.90 -7.32 -3.92
C VAL A 100 -1.81 -6.22 -2.86
N VAL A 101 -0.70 -5.53 -2.80
CA VAL A 101 -0.53 -4.30 -2.00
C VAL A 101 -0.43 -3.14 -2.97
N MET A 102 -1.37 -2.19 -2.90
CA MET A 102 -1.40 -1.05 -3.80
C MET A 102 -1.24 0.26 -3.01
N TRP A 103 -0.14 0.98 -3.28
CA TRP A 103 0.14 2.30 -2.69
C TRP A 103 -0.09 3.40 -3.72
N VAL A 104 -1.20 4.09 -3.58
CA VAL A 104 -1.66 5.16 -4.49
C VAL A 104 -2.29 6.30 -3.70
N GLY A 105 -2.59 7.39 -4.38
CA GLY A 105 -3.29 8.52 -3.81
C GLY A 105 -2.48 9.82 -3.87
N THR A 106 -1.16 9.74 -3.81
CA THR A 106 -0.29 10.94 -3.76
C THR A 106 -0.43 11.83 -5.00
N ASN A 107 -0.60 11.23 -6.18
CA ASN A 107 -0.76 11.95 -7.45
C ASN A 107 -2.22 12.12 -7.87
N ASP A 108 -3.16 11.67 -7.06
CA ASP A 108 -4.58 11.64 -7.43
C ASP A 108 -5.34 12.95 -7.22
N PRO A 109 -4.89 13.96 -6.43
CA PRO A 109 -5.57 15.25 -6.31
C PRO A 109 -5.54 16.07 -7.60
N GLN A 110 -6.26 15.62 -8.61
CA GLN A 110 -6.38 16.24 -9.92
C GLN A 110 -7.71 15.82 -10.57
N GLY A 111 -8.08 16.41 -11.72
CA GLY A 111 -9.30 16.02 -12.43
C GLY A 111 -9.30 14.55 -12.81
N ILE A 112 -10.43 13.86 -12.66
CA ILE A 112 -10.59 12.50 -13.15
C ILE A 112 -10.85 12.55 -14.66
N TYR A 113 -9.94 11.95 -15.43
CA TYR A 113 -10.03 11.95 -16.89
C TYR A 113 -11.32 11.28 -17.41
N GLY A 114 -11.86 11.83 -18.51
CA GLY A 114 -13.00 11.27 -19.24
C GLY A 114 -14.37 11.64 -18.68
N LYS A 115 -14.46 12.39 -17.58
CA LYS A 115 -15.73 12.85 -17.02
C LYS A 115 -15.74 14.38 -16.92
N LYS A 116 -16.34 15.06 -17.91
CA LYS A 116 -16.61 16.50 -17.84
C LYS A 116 -17.50 16.75 -16.61
N GLY A 117 -17.14 17.74 -15.80
CA GLY A 117 -17.99 18.22 -14.70
C GLY A 117 -17.86 17.50 -13.37
N LEU A 118 -16.81 16.72 -13.12
CA LEU A 118 -16.58 16.13 -11.79
C LEU A 118 -16.06 17.12 -10.74
N GLY A 119 -16.13 18.41 -11.01
CA GLY A 119 -15.80 19.45 -10.04
C GLY A 119 -14.31 19.49 -9.66
N GLU A 120 -14.04 20.25 -8.60
CA GLU A 120 -12.72 20.39 -8.01
C GLU A 120 -12.19 19.05 -7.46
N PRO A 121 -10.89 18.80 -7.56
CA PRO A 121 -10.25 17.65 -6.91
C PRO A 121 -10.65 17.54 -5.43
N CYS A 122 -10.99 16.33 -5.02
CA CYS A 122 -11.49 16.04 -3.67
C CYS A 122 -12.83 16.70 -3.29
N SER A 123 -13.62 17.16 -4.27
CA SER A 123 -15.05 17.48 -4.07
C SER A 123 -15.85 16.21 -3.76
N LYS A 124 -17.11 16.36 -3.36
CA LYS A 124 -18.00 15.23 -3.06
C LYS A 124 -18.18 14.33 -4.30
N GLU A 125 -18.36 14.91 -5.46
CA GLU A 125 -18.53 14.22 -6.74
C GLU A 125 -17.24 13.50 -7.15
N TRP A 126 -16.11 14.18 -6.98
CA TRP A 126 -14.79 13.59 -7.23
C TRP A 126 -14.53 12.38 -6.31
N LEU A 127 -14.78 12.51 -5.00
CA LEU A 127 -14.59 11.43 -4.04
C LEU A 127 -15.49 10.22 -4.34
N LYS A 128 -16.72 10.47 -4.81
CA LYS A 128 -17.60 9.40 -5.27
C LYS A 128 -17.02 8.67 -6.49
N ALA A 129 -16.53 9.42 -7.48
CA ALA A 129 -15.89 8.84 -8.66
C ALA A 129 -14.60 8.07 -8.30
N TYR A 130 -13.81 8.60 -7.37
CA TYR A 130 -12.61 7.93 -6.88
C TYR A 130 -12.94 6.62 -6.17
N THR A 131 -14.04 6.57 -5.41
CA THR A 131 -14.54 5.32 -4.82
C THR A 131 -14.78 4.24 -5.88
N TYR A 132 -15.38 4.60 -7.03
CA TYR A 132 -15.55 3.64 -8.13
C TYR A 132 -14.21 3.13 -8.69
N LYS A 133 -13.17 3.99 -8.74
CA LYS A 133 -11.82 3.57 -9.13
C LYS A 133 -11.21 2.56 -8.14
N LEU A 134 -11.39 2.79 -6.85
CA LEU A 134 -10.97 1.82 -5.82
C LEU A 134 -11.70 0.48 -5.98
N MET A 135 -13.00 0.53 -6.28
CA MET A 135 -13.81 -0.68 -6.46
C MET A 135 -13.50 -1.43 -7.75
N GLU A 136 -13.09 -0.73 -8.82
CA GLU A 136 -12.60 -1.36 -10.06
C GLU A 136 -11.35 -2.22 -9.77
N ILE A 137 -10.39 -1.69 -9.02
CA ILE A 137 -9.20 -2.45 -8.56
C ILE A 137 -9.60 -3.64 -7.68
N ALA A 138 -10.53 -3.42 -6.74
CA ALA A 138 -11.00 -4.48 -5.85
C ALA A 138 -11.69 -5.63 -6.61
N GLY A 139 -12.52 -5.29 -7.61
CA GLY A 139 -13.19 -6.28 -8.45
C GLY A 139 -12.22 -7.14 -9.25
N LEU A 140 -11.13 -6.55 -9.78
CA LEU A 140 -10.08 -7.30 -10.45
C LEU A 140 -9.39 -8.29 -9.50
N CYS A 141 -8.99 -7.82 -8.33
CA CYS A 141 -8.37 -8.71 -7.33
C CYS A 141 -9.31 -9.85 -6.92
N GLN A 142 -10.59 -9.56 -6.70
CA GLN A 142 -11.60 -10.58 -6.37
C GLN A 142 -11.76 -11.62 -7.49
N LYS A 143 -11.85 -11.19 -8.76
CA LYS A 143 -11.94 -12.04 -9.96
C LYS A 143 -10.77 -13.04 -10.02
N HIS A 144 -9.57 -12.61 -9.60
CA HIS A 144 -8.36 -13.42 -9.62
C HIS A 144 -8.03 -14.06 -8.25
N HIS A 145 -8.97 -14.06 -7.30
CA HIS A 145 -8.80 -14.62 -5.95
C HIS A 145 -7.62 -14.05 -5.16
N ALA A 146 -7.19 -12.85 -5.49
CA ALA A 146 -6.13 -12.15 -4.77
C ALA A 146 -6.71 -11.26 -3.66
N ARG A 147 -6.10 -11.28 -2.48
CA ARG A 147 -6.43 -10.37 -1.39
C ARG A 147 -5.85 -9.00 -1.67
N LEU A 148 -6.67 -7.95 -1.60
CA LEU A 148 -6.24 -6.58 -1.81
C LEU A 148 -6.02 -5.85 -0.48
N ILE A 149 -4.89 -5.11 -0.41
CA ILE A 149 -4.54 -4.20 0.66
C ILE A 149 -4.17 -2.86 0.02
N PHE A 150 -4.91 -1.80 0.32
CA PHE A 150 -4.51 -0.45 -0.05
C PHE A 150 -3.61 0.18 1.01
N MET A 151 -2.60 0.91 0.56
CA MET A 151 -1.85 1.85 1.39
C MET A 151 -2.28 3.27 1.00
N GLY A 152 -2.72 4.04 1.99
CA GLY A 152 -3.09 5.44 1.78
C GLY A 152 -1.86 6.34 1.60
N PRO A 153 -2.02 7.56 1.01
CA PRO A 153 -0.91 8.51 0.87
C PRO A 153 -0.44 9.01 2.25
N PRO A 154 0.85 9.25 2.42
CA PRO A 154 1.39 9.77 3.67
C PRO A 154 1.06 11.25 3.89
N VAL A 155 1.36 11.75 5.09
CA VAL A 155 1.30 13.18 5.37
C VAL A 155 2.31 13.93 4.51
N MET A 156 1.93 15.10 3.97
CA MET A 156 2.79 15.99 3.20
C MET A 156 2.98 17.32 3.93
N ASP A 157 4.07 18.01 3.60
CA ASP A 157 4.43 19.30 4.22
C ASP A 157 3.60 20.46 3.67
N GLU A 158 3.23 20.38 2.39
CA GLU A 158 2.59 21.49 1.68
C GLU A 158 1.06 21.40 1.69
N GLU A 159 0.43 22.54 1.96
CA GLU A 159 -0.98 22.78 1.73
C GLU A 159 -1.17 23.49 0.35
N PRO A 160 -2.26 23.23 -0.39
CA PRO A 160 -3.43 22.44 0.00
C PRO A 160 -3.30 20.92 -0.21
N LEU A 161 -2.15 20.42 -0.70
CA LEU A 161 -1.95 19.01 -1.03
C LEU A 161 -2.25 18.11 0.18
N ASN A 162 -1.67 18.43 1.35
CA ASN A 162 -1.86 17.60 2.55
C ASN A 162 -3.34 17.48 2.95
N THR A 163 -4.11 18.56 2.83
CA THR A 163 -5.57 18.54 3.09
C THR A 163 -6.32 17.67 2.07
N GLN A 164 -5.96 17.72 0.79
CA GLN A 164 -6.54 16.87 -0.24
C GLN A 164 -6.22 15.39 0.00
N LEU A 165 -4.98 15.07 0.36
CA LEU A 165 -4.56 13.71 0.68
C LEU A 165 -5.23 13.15 1.94
N LEU A 166 -5.55 13.99 2.91
CA LEU A 166 -6.35 13.59 4.06
C LEU A 166 -7.76 13.14 3.64
N LYS A 167 -8.42 13.88 2.73
CA LYS A 167 -9.72 13.49 2.17
C LYS A 167 -9.65 12.17 1.40
N ILE A 168 -8.58 11.97 0.61
CA ILE A 168 -8.33 10.71 -0.11
C ILE A 168 -8.12 9.57 0.88
N THR A 169 -7.29 9.76 1.91
CA THR A 169 -7.08 8.75 2.96
C THR A 169 -8.38 8.35 3.63
N ASP A 170 -9.24 9.33 3.95
CA ASP A 170 -10.53 9.07 4.59
C ASP A 170 -11.49 8.28 3.70
N ILE A 171 -11.58 8.62 2.41
CA ILE A 171 -12.47 7.86 1.51
C ILE A 171 -11.93 6.46 1.27
N MET A 172 -10.60 6.28 1.13
CA MET A 172 -9.98 4.96 1.04
C MET A 172 -10.28 4.11 2.27
N ARG A 173 -10.07 4.67 3.48
CA ARG A 173 -10.34 3.98 4.75
C ARG A 173 -11.80 3.55 4.85
N ARG A 174 -12.75 4.45 4.55
CA ARG A 174 -14.21 4.15 4.59
C ARG A 174 -14.58 3.09 3.56
N THR A 175 -14.09 3.21 2.34
CA THR A 175 -14.32 2.23 1.27
C THR A 175 -13.79 0.86 1.67
N CYS A 176 -12.55 0.78 2.14
CA CYS A 176 -11.95 -0.48 2.56
C CYS A 176 -12.71 -1.11 3.74
N LYS A 177 -13.12 -0.29 4.74
CA LYS A 177 -13.94 -0.78 5.86
C LYS A 177 -15.28 -1.34 5.38
N HIS A 178 -15.97 -0.62 4.49
CA HIS A 178 -17.29 -1.03 3.98
C HIS A 178 -17.22 -2.35 3.19
N TYR A 179 -16.22 -2.49 2.33
CA TYR A 179 -16.05 -3.66 1.47
C TYR A 179 -15.12 -4.73 2.05
N LYS A 180 -14.72 -4.59 3.32
CA LYS A 180 -13.84 -5.55 4.03
C LYS A 180 -12.50 -5.80 3.32
N LEU A 181 -11.95 -4.75 2.71
CA LEU A 181 -10.62 -4.75 2.10
C LEU A 181 -9.54 -4.39 3.13
N GLY A 182 -8.31 -4.79 2.89
CA GLY A 182 -7.18 -4.36 3.69
C GLY A 182 -6.88 -2.86 3.48
N PHE A 183 -6.55 -2.15 4.56
CA PHE A 183 -6.12 -0.75 4.50
C PHE A 183 -5.01 -0.48 5.50
N ILE A 184 -3.92 0.14 5.00
CA ILE A 184 -2.80 0.62 5.80
C ILE A 184 -2.79 2.15 5.71
N ASP A 185 -3.01 2.80 6.84
CA ASP A 185 -2.83 4.24 6.96
C ASP A 185 -1.35 4.56 7.13
N THR A 186 -0.72 5.14 6.11
CA THR A 186 0.70 5.48 6.15
C THR A 186 0.97 6.83 6.81
N ARG A 187 -0.06 7.65 7.04
CA ARG A 187 0.09 8.99 7.65
C ARG A 187 0.79 8.94 9.02
N PRO A 188 0.35 8.11 10.00
CA PRO A 188 1.01 8.05 11.30
C PRO A 188 2.41 7.44 11.25
N LEU A 189 2.76 6.73 10.17
CA LEU A 189 4.10 6.13 10.05
C LEU A 189 5.20 7.17 9.79
N LEU A 190 4.84 8.32 9.20
CA LEU A 190 5.75 9.35 8.72
C LEU A 190 5.37 10.75 9.25
N ALA A 191 4.78 10.79 10.43
CA ALA A 191 4.33 12.00 11.11
C ALA A 191 4.86 12.05 12.55
N ASP A 192 4.83 13.22 13.14
CA ASP A 192 5.04 13.40 14.58
C ASP A 192 3.82 12.93 15.38
N ARG A 193 3.89 13.06 16.72
CA ARG A 193 2.81 12.68 17.63
C ARG A 193 1.54 13.50 17.44
N GLN A 194 1.63 14.68 16.82
CA GLN A 194 0.52 15.57 16.49
C GLN A 194 -0.03 15.31 15.08
N GLY A 195 0.53 14.34 14.33
CA GLY A 195 0.12 14.00 12.97
C GLY A 195 0.67 14.94 11.90
N LYS A 196 1.66 15.78 12.23
CA LYS A 196 2.30 16.72 11.29
C LYS A 196 3.46 16.06 10.55
N TYR A 197 3.74 16.57 9.35
CA TYR A 197 4.88 16.17 8.54
C TYR A 197 6.19 16.27 9.32
N ILE A 198 7.05 15.26 9.15
CA ILE A 198 8.43 15.28 9.64
C ILE A 198 9.39 14.97 8.48
N HIS A 199 10.48 15.74 8.41
CA HIS A 199 11.56 15.51 7.45
C HIS A 199 12.58 14.51 7.98
N ARG A 200 12.78 14.47 9.29
CA ARG A 200 13.77 13.64 9.99
C ARG A 200 13.13 12.79 11.06
N ALA A 201 13.70 11.62 11.30
CA ALA A 201 13.28 10.74 12.38
C ALA A 201 14.47 10.07 13.05
N THR A 202 14.28 9.66 14.32
CA THR A 202 15.24 8.82 15.01
C THR A 202 15.08 7.38 14.52
N MET A 203 16.16 6.83 13.98
CA MET A 203 16.23 5.45 13.52
C MET A 203 16.46 4.49 14.69
N PRO A 204 16.25 3.15 14.52
CA PRO A 204 16.46 2.17 15.59
C PRO A 204 17.87 2.14 16.17
N ASP A 205 18.87 2.57 15.41
CA ASP A 205 20.26 2.71 15.87
C ASP A 205 20.51 3.99 16.68
N GLY A 206 19.45 4.74 17.00
CA GLY A 206 19.49 5.99 17.76
C GLY A 206 19.90 7.21 16.93
N LYS A 207 20.30 7.04 15.67
CA LYS A 207 20.72 8.17 14.81
C LYS A 207 19.52 8.88 14.22
N VAL A 208 19.62 10.19 14.11
CA VAL A 208 18.63 11.02 13.41
C VAL A 208 18.99 11.10 11.94
N LYS A 209 18.07 10.69 11.06
CA LYS A 209 18.27 10.69 9.62
C LYS A 209 17.11 11.37 8.88
N ASP A 210 17.40 11.82 7.66
CA ASP A 210 16.40 12.36 6.76
C ASP A 210 15.58 11.19 6.21
N ILE A 211 14.26 11.19 6.47
CA ILE A 211 13.30 10.19 6.01
C ILE A 211 12.51 10.65 4.79
N ARG A 212 12.70 11.91 4.39
CA ARG A 212 12.14 12.53 3.20
C ARG A 212 13.23 13.14 2.35
N TRP A 213 13.04 13.11 1.03
CA TRP A 213 13.88 13.85 0.10
C TRP A 213 13.64 15.36 0.21
N LYS A 214 14.54 16.17 -0.40
CA LYS A 214 14.44 17.64 -0.44
C LYS A 214 13.13 18.14 -1.07
N ASP A 215 12.51 17.36 -1.93
CA ASP A 215 11.21 17.65 -2.55
C ASP A 215 10.03 17.54 -1.56
N ARG A 216 10.26 17.05 -0.33
CA ARG A 216 9.29 16.89 0.76
C ARG A 216 8.13 15.93 0.46
N VAL A 217 8.17 15.27 -0.71
CA VAL A 217 7.18 14.29 -1.17
C VAL A 217 7.73 12.88 -1.04
N HIS A 218 8.87 12.61 -1.67
CA HIS A 218 9.42 11.28 -1.74
C HIS A 218 10.12 10.86 -0.43
N ILE A 219 10.14 9.55 -0.23
CA ILE A 219 10.67 8.91 0.98
C ILE A 219 12.09 8.42 0.67
N THR A 220 13.03 8.66 1.59
CA THR A 220 14.40 8.17 1.46
C THR A 220 14.49 6.67 1.71
N GLY A 221 15.66 6.07 1.44
CA GLY A 221 15.92 4.68 1.83
C GLY A 221 15.76 4.44 3.33
N ASP A 222 16.22 5.38 4.17
CA ASP A 222 16.03 5.30 5.63
C ASP A 222 14.54 5.43 6.01
N GLY A 223 13.79 6.31 5.35
CA GLY A 223 12.35 6.40 5.54
C GLY A 223 11.60 5.11 5.16
N ASN A 224 12.01 4.44 4.08
CA ASN A 224 11.45 3.15 3.69
C ASN A 224 11.79 2.06 4.73
N ILE A 225 12.99 2.05 5.30
CA ILE A 225 13.34 1.14 6.41
C ILE A 225 12.40 1.38 7.60
N LEU A 226 12.15 2.63 7.96
CA LEU A 226 11.26 2.98 9.05
C LEU A 226 9.81 2.51 8.80
N ILE A 227 9.32 2.65 7.56
CA ILE A 227 8.02 2.11 7.16
C ILE A 227 8.00 0.59 7.30
N MET A 228 8.99 -0.11 6.73
CA MET A 228 9.05 -1.56 6.81
C MET A 228 9.06 -2.06 8.25
N GLN A 229 9.80 -1.41 9.15
CA GLN A 229 9.83 -1.77 10.58
C GLN A 229 8.50 -1.52 11.30
N LYS A 230 7.78 -0.45 10.93
CA LYS A 230 6.46 -0.16 11.50
C LYS A 230 5.35 -1.05 10.93
N LEU A 231 5.47 -1.46 9.67
CA LEU A 231 4.53 -2.39 9.03
C LEU A 231 4.79 -3.84 9.41
N LEU A 232 6.03 -4.15 9.75
CA LEU A 232 6.52 -5.46 10.13
C LEU A 232 6.97 -5.39 11.61
N PRO A 233 6.06 -5.41 12.59
CA PRO A 233 6.43 -5.39 14.00
C PRO A 233 7.26 -6.63 14.34
N TYR A 234 8.26 -6.45 15.18
CA TYR A 234 9.34 -7.40 15.57
C TYR A 234 8.89 -8.79 15.99
#